data_9ee8c1b682c35c66a3254ce47a5af08a
#
_entry.id   9ee8c1b682c35c66a3254ce47a5af08a
#
_cell.length_a   1.000
_cell.length_b   1.000
_cell.length_c   1.000
_cell.angle_alpha   90.00
_cell.angle_beta   90.00
_cell.angle_gamma   90.00
#
_symmetry.space_group_name_H-M   'P 1'
#
loop_
_entity.id
_entity.type
_entity.pdbx_description
1 polymer ?
#
loop_
_entity_poly.entity_id
_entity_poly.type
_entity_poly.pdbx_seq_one_letter_code
_entity_poly.pdbx_strand_id
1 'polypeptide(L)'
;NYDLVLMDMQMPVMDGIAATEKLRAQPRFARLPIVAMTANAMPQDRERCAQAGMNDHVAKPIEPSELFRALLRWIEPRHQVVARAPELAPLAEAEVGLPRVPGLDSSQGLRRVLGKKQLYMNMLRKFVSNQANTVADLHQALDSGDRVTAERLVHSTRGVSGNIGATTLQGVAERLEKLIRDGSPLGSALTEFGETLEGLLGHLRESLPPERESNGVTPVDPEKVKQVLERLGELLSNDDSEAGDCLEENLDLLRQALGADVFARLDQAVKQFDFEKALEQLAGRS
;
A
#
# COMPACT_ATOMS: atom_id res chain seq x y z
N ASN A 1 5.75 18.92 14.56
CA ASN A 1 6.66 17.98 15.25
C ASN A 1 6.33 16.58 14.82
N TYR A 2 7.35 15.78 14.53
CA TYR A 2 7.22 14.35 14.19
C TYR A 2 7.77 13.52 15.34
N ASP A 3 7.15 12.38 15.62
CA ASP A 3 7.56 11.48 16.71
C ASP A 3 8.52 10.40 16.23
N LEU A 4 8.47 10.06 14.93
CA LEU A 4 9.29 9.05 14.30
C LEU A 4 9.37 9.32 12.78
N VAL A 5 10.43 8.86 12.15
CA VAL A 5 10.59 8.84 10.69
C VAL A 5 10.71 7.40 10.22
N LEU A 6 9.85 7.01 9.26
CA LEU A 6 10.05 5.81 8.46
C LEU A 6 10.88 6.20 7.24
N MET A 7 12.11 5.69 7.14
CA MET A 7 13.08 6.08 6.12
C MET A 7 13.24 4.98 5.08
N ASP A 8 12.80 5.24 3.85
CA ASP A 8 13.12 4.35 2.74
C ASP A 8 14.62 4.37 2.45
N MET A 9 15.19 3.18 2.32
CA MET A 9 16.61 3.05 1.98
C MET A 9 16.90 3.37 0.52
N GLN A 10 15.95 3.12 -0.37
CA GLN A 10 16.11 3.32 -1.82
C GLN A 10 15.22 4.47 -2.30
N MET A 11 15.80 5.64 -2.39
CA MET A 11 15.14 6.84 -2.92
C MET A 11 15.96 7.44 -4.05
N PRO A 12 15.30 8.04 -5.08
CA PRO A 12 16.01 8.79 -6.12
C PRO A 12 16.68 10.04 -5.53
N VAL A 13 17.80 10.46 -6.12
CA VAL A 13 18.58 11.66 -5.77
C VAL A 13 19.38 11.54 -4.47
N MET A 14 18.76 11.05 -3.38
CA MET A 14 19.42 10.87 -2.07
C MET A 14 18.85 9.61 -1.40
N ASP A 15 19.72 8.66 -1.09
CA ASP A 15 19.33 7.44 -0.39
C ASP A 15 19.05 7.68 1.10
N GLY A 16 18.48 6.66 1.78
CA GLY A 16 18.11 6.75 3.19
C GLY A 16 19.30 6.94 4.12
N ILE A 17 20.48 6.41 3.78
CA ILE A 17 21.71 6.59 4.56
C ILE A 17 22.11 8.07 4.55
N ALA A 18 22.32 8.64 3.36
CA ALA A 18 22.72 10.03 3.22
C ALA A 18 21.68 11.00 3.82
N ALA A 19 20.38 10.68 3.69
CA ALA A 19 19.30 11.45 4.31
C ALA A 19 19.40 11.41 5.85
N THR A 20 19.65 10.24 6.41
CA THR A 20 19.79 10.06 7.86
C THR A 20 21.01 10.79 8.41
N GLU A 21 22.15 10.70 7.76
CA GLU A 21 23.37 11.44 8.14
C GLU A 21 23.13 12.95 8.17
N LYS A 22 22.45 13.48 7.14
CA LYS A 22 22.07 14.91 7.10
C LYS A 22 21.09 15.29 8.23
N LEU A 23 20.16 14.43 8.59
CA LEU A 23 19.29 14.67 9.73
C LEU A 23 20.08 14.66 11.05
N ARG A 24 20.95 13.68 11.25
CA ARG A 24 21.79 13.56 12.47
C ARG A 24 22.77 14.70 12.63
N ALA A 25 23.24 15.31 11.54
CA ALA A 25 24.06 16.51 11.59
C ALA A 25 23.33 17.75 12.17
N GLN A 26 22.00 17.71 12.28
CA GLN A 26 21.20 18.79 12.84
C GLN A 26 20.83 18.47 14.31
N PRO A 27 21.28 19.27 15.32
CA PRO A 27 21.05 18.97 16.75
C PRO A 27 19.58 18.77 17.12
N ARG A 28 18.65 19.47 16.44
CA ARG A 28 17.20 19.35 16.68
C ARG A 28 16.63 17.97 16.37
N PHE A 29 17.29 17.18 15.54
CA PHE A 29 16.86 15.83 15.16
C PHE A 29 17.73 14.71 15.74
N ALA A 30 18.66 15.04 16.63
CA ALA A 30 19.57 14.06 17.21
C ALA A 30 18.84 12.91 17.96
N ARG A 31 17.67 13.20 18.54
CA ARG A 31 16.85 12.22 19.29
C ARG A 31 15.64 11.72 18.53
N LEU A 32 15.35 12.21 17.32
CA LEU A 32 14.20 11.78 16.53
C LEU A 32 14.41 10.33 16.08
N PRO A 33 13.56 9.38 16.48
CA PRO A 33 13.70 8.00 16.04
C PRO A 33 13.58 7.89 14.51
N ILE A 34 14.49 7.15 13.90
CA ILE A 34 14.49 6.86 12.45
C ILE A 34 14.50 5.35 12.30
N VAL A 35 13.47 4.81 11.67
CA VAL A 35 13.32 3.38 11.36
C VAL A 35 13.52 3.17 9.87
N ALA A 36 14.51 2.37 9.49
CA ALA A 36 14.79 2.03 8.10
C ALA A 36 13.70 1.16 7.51
N MET A 37 13.25 1.44 6.29
CA MET A 37 12.46 0.53 5.46
C MET A 37 13.37 -0.11 4.42
N THR A 38 13.73 -1.39 4.60
CA THR A 38 14.75 -2.08 3.80
C THR A 38 14.12 -3.11 2.86
N ALA A 39 14.61 -3.23 1.64
CA ALA A 39 14.23 -4.30 0.73
C ALA A 39 14.81 -5.66 1.14
N ASN A 40 15.87 -5.65 1.95
CA ASN A 40 16.56 -6.84 2.42
C ASN A 40 16.97 -6.67 3.89
N ALA A 41 16.70 -7.65 4.72
CA ALA A 41 17.01 -7.63 6.15
C ALA A 41 18.38 -8.28 6.46
N MET A 42 19.34 -8.21 5.51
CA MET A 42 20.66 -8.80 5.71
C MET A 42 21.43 -8.11 6.85
N PRO A 43 22.25 -8.87 7.62
CA PRO A 43 23.02 -8.30 8.73
C PRO A 43 23.86 -7.09 8.36
N GLN A 44 24.46 -7.09 7.16
CA GLN A 44 25.28 -5.98 6.65
C GLN A 44 24.47 -4.69 6.44
N ASP A 45 23.22 -4.80 5.94
CA ASP A 45 22.36 -3.63 5.73
C ASP A 45 21.90 -3.05 7.06
N ARG A 46 21.64 -3.90 8.05
CA ARG A 46 21.31 -3.46 9.43
C ARG A 46 22.47 -2.69 10.06
N GLU A 47 23.69 -3.20 9.89
CA GLU A 47 24.87 -2.54 10.42
C GLU A 47 25.11 -1.17 9.78
N ARG A 48 24.95 -1.05 8.47
CA ARG A 48 25.04 0.24 7.74
C ARG A 48 23.97 1.22 8.22
N CYS A 49 22.73 0.78 8.43
CA CYS A 49 21.66 1.61 8.98
C CYS A 49 22.03 2.12 10.38
N ALA A 50 22.52 1.24 11.25
CA ALA A 50 22.93 1.59 12.60
C ALA A 50 24.12 2.60 12.61
N GLN A 51 25.09 2.39 11.75
CA GLN A 51 26.25 3.31 11.61
C GLN A 51 25.82 4.69 11.13
N ALA A 52 24.81 4.80 10.26
CA ALA A 52 24.24 6.06 9.82
C ALA A 52 23.41 6.78 10.92
N GLY A 53 23.13 6.08 12.04
CA GLY A 53 22.35 6.63 13.15
C GLY A 53 20.86 6.32 13.11
N MET A 54 20.43 5.29 12.37
CA MET A 54 19.08 4.77 12.43
C MET A 54 18.86 3.93 13.68
N ASN A 55 17.64 3.91 14.20
CA ASN A 55 17.30 3.30 15.48
C ASN A 55 16.80 1.86 15.36
N ASP A 56 16.13 1.55 14.23
CA ASP A 56 15.52 0.25 13.97
C ASP A 56 15.31 0.04 12.47
N HIS A 57 14.75 -1.10 12.09
CA HIS A 57 14.45 -1.41 10.69
C HIS A 57 13.16 -2.25 10.57
N VAL A 58 12.47 -2.10 9.44
CA VAL A 58 11.33 -2.91 9.01
C VAL A 58 11.59 -3.38 7.58
N ALA A 59 11.43 -4.68 7.34
CA ALA A 59 11.65 -5.26 6.01
C ALA A 59 10.49 -4.94 5.06
N LYS A 60 10.78 -4.71 3.79
CA LYS A 60 9.80 -4.69 2.70
C LYS A 60 9.67 -6.09 2.08
N PRO A 61 8.44 -6.57 1.82
CA PRO A 61 7.16 -5.90 2.00
C PRO A 61 6.79 -5.79 3.49
N ILE A 62 6.21 -4.65 3.87
CA ILE A 62 5.94 -4.31 5.26
C ILE A 62 4.88 -5.26 5.85
N GLU A 63 5.25 -5.98 6.90
CA GLU A 63 4.33 -6.76 7.72
C GLU A 63 3.76 -5.85 8.82
N PRO A 64 2.43 -5.66 8.90
CA PRO A 64 1.82 -4.75 9.86
C PRO A 64 2.25 -5.01 11.31
N SER A 65 2.39 -6.26 11.72
CA SER A 65 2.83 -6.64 13.05
C SER A 65 4.26 -6.19 13.39
N GLU A 66 5.16 -6.19 12.40
CA GLU A 66 6.54 -5.69 12.56
C GLU A 66 6.57 -4.17 12.62
N LEU A 67 5.79 -3.51 11.75
CA LEU A 67 5.65 -2.07 11.78
C LEU A 67 5.10 -1.60 13.12
N PHE A 68 3.98 -2.16 13.58
CA PHE A 68 3.39 -1.78 14.87
C PHE A 68 4.34 -2.03 16.05
N ARG A 69 5.10 -3.12 16.02
CA ARG A 69 6.12 -3.38 17.03
C ARG A 69 7.20 -2.31 17.06
N ALA A 70 7.68 -1.89 15.88
CA ALA A 70 8.66 -0.81 15.77
C ALA A 70 8.09 0.52 16.25
N LEU A 71 6.85 0.87 15.87
CA LEU A 71 6.17 2.08 16.33
C LEU A 71 6.00 2.10 17.85
N LEU A 72 5.49 1.02 18.43
CA LEU A 72 5.30 0.90 19.88
C LEU A 72 6.63 0.97 20.67
N ARG A 73 7.73 0.57 20.06
CA ARG A 73 9.06 0.62 20.66
C ARG A 73 9.63 2.04 20.73
N TRP A 74 9.35 2.87 19.72
CA TRP A 74 10.02 4.13 19.50
C TRP A 74 9.14 5.37 19.68
N ILE A 75 7.82 5.21 19.78
CA ILE A 75 6.87 6.28 20.03
C ILE A 75 6.40 6.17 21.49
N GLU A 76 6.66 7.22 22.28
CA GLU A 76 6.13 7.30 23.64
C GLU A 76 4.62 7.59 23.60
N PRO A 77 3.79 6.83 24.33
CA PRO A 77 2.36 7.09 24.40
C PRO A 77 2.10 8.48 24.99
N ARG A 78 1.52 9.39 24.23
CA ARG A 78 1.18 10.73 24.72
C ARG A 78 -0.03 10.75 25.65
N HIS A 79 -0.90 9.74 25.53
CA HIS A 79 -2.05 9.52 26.40
C HIS A 79 -2.24 8.03 26.59
N GLN A 80 -2.77 7.62 27.76
CA GLN A 80 -3.31 6.28 27.95
C GLN A 80 -4.63 6.17 27.18
N VAL A 81 -4.56 6.05 25.87
CA VAL A 81 -5.67 5.53 25.09
C VAL A 81 -5.72 4.06 25.46
N VAL A 82 -6.77 3.64 26.15
CA VAL A 82 -7.13 2.23 26.24
C VAL A 82 -7.51 1.84 24.80
N ALA A 83 -6.49 1.59 24.01
CA ALA A 83 -6.66 1.04 22.68
C ALA A 83 -7.28 -0.34 22.88
N ARG A 84 -8.59 -0.43 22.69
CA ARG A 84 -9.25 -1.70 22.44
C ARG A 84 -8.56 -2.22 21.18
N ALA A 85 -7.71 -3.24 21.34
CA ALA A 85 -7.08 -3.88 20.19
C ALA A 85 -8.20 -4.16 19.17
N PRO A 86 -8.05 -3.75 17.89
CA PRO A 86 -9.04 -4.11 16.91
C PRO A 86 -9.15 -5.63 16.96
N GLU A 87 -10.35 -6.13 17.19
CA GLU A 87 -10.66 -7.54 17.18
C GLU A 87 -10.51 -7.99 15.73
N LEU A 88 -9.28 -8.40 15.39
CA LEU A 88 -8.98 -8.94 14.07
C LEU A 88 -9.90 -10.15 13.89
N ALA A 89 -10.84 -10.04 12.96
CA ALA A 89 -11.69 -11.16 12.58
C ALA A 89 -10.80 -12.39 12.35
N PRO A 90 -11.20 -13.59 12.76
CA PRO A 90 -10.41 -14.80 12.56
C PRO A 90 -10.02 -14.90 11.08
N LEU A 91 -8.74 -14.92 10.77
CA LEU A 91 -8.20 -14.97 9.40
C LEU A 91 -8.83 -16.08 8.56
N ALA A 92 -9.24 -17.20 9.20
CA ALA A 92 -9.88 -18.31 8.55
C ALA A 92 -11.24 -17.96 7.89
N GLU A 93 -12.04 -17.05 8.45
CA GLU A 93 -13.29 -16.60 7.84
C GLU A 93 -13.05 -15.60 6.69
N ALA A 94 -12.00 -14.81 6.79
CA ALA A 94 -11.64 -13.84 5.76
C ALA A 94 -11.06 -14.50 4.49
N GLU A 95 -10.52 -15.72 4.59
CA GLU A 95 -9.97 -16.49 3.46
C GLU A 95 -11.03 -17.12 2.55
N VAL A 96 -12.27 -17.25 3.00
CA VAL A 96 -13.37 -17.84 2.21
C VAL A 96 -13.64 -16.96 0.97
N GLY A 97 -13.50 -17.57 -0.23
CA GLY A 97 -13.74 -16.91 -1.52
C GLY A 97 -12.62 -15.97 -1.98
N LEU A 98 -11.39 -16.16 -1.51
CA LEU A 98 -10.21 -15.57 -2.15
C LEU A 98 -9.86 -16.31 -3.45
N PRO A 99 -9.31 -15.62 -4.46
CA PRO A 99 -8.88 -16.26 -5.69
C PRO A 99 -7.71 -17.22 -5.40
N ARG A 100 -7.82 -18.43 -5.94
CA ARG A 100 -6.73 -19.41 -5.91
C ARG A 100 -5.97 -19.31 -7.23
N VAL A 101 -4.89 -18.55 -7.21
CA VAL A 101 -4.08 -18.26 -8.41
C VAL A 101 -2.70 -18.88 -8.22
N PRO A 102 -2.19 -19.65 -9.21
CA PRO A 102 -0.83 -20.16 -9.17
C PRO A 102 0.19 -19.04 -8.97
N GLY A 103 1.13 -19.21 -8.05
CA GLY A 103 2.15 -18.21 -7.75
C GLY A 103 1.69 -17.06 -6.84
N LEU A 104 0.44 -17.09 -6.34
CA LEU A 104 -0.12 -16.09 -5.42
C LEU A 104 -0.44 -16.71 -4.05
N ASP A 105 0.21 -16.25 -3.00
CA ASP A 105 -0.18 -16.52 -1.61
C ASP A 105 -1.19 -15.47 -1.14
N SER A 106 -2.48 -15.76 -1.41
CA SER A 106 -3.58 -14.87 -1.04
C SER A 106 -3.69 -14.66 0.46
N SER A 107 -3.32 -15.66 1.28
CA SER A 107 -3.34 -15.54 2.74
C SER A 107 -2.30 -14.54 3.23
N GLN A 108 -1.11 -14.55 2.64
CA GLN A 108 -0.06 -13.58 2.95
C GLN A 108 -0.47 -12.17 2.53
N GLY A 109 -1.02 -12.00 1.32
CA GLY A 109 -1.52 -10.72 0.84
C GLY A 109 -2.65 -10.16 1.72
N LEU A 110 -3.57 -11.01 2.15
CA LEU A 110 -4.67 -10.62 3.03
C LEU A 110 -4.20 -10.17 4.41
N ARG A 111 -3.18 -10.84 4.99
CA ARG A 111 -2.59 -10.42 6.27
C ARG A 111 -2.02 -9.01 6.20
N ARG A 112 -1.41 -8.60 5.08
CA ARG A 112 -0.85 -7.26 4.90
C ARG A 112 -1.90 -6.14 4.89
N VAL A 113 -3.14 -6.48 4.56
CA VAL A 113 -4.29 -5.57 4.63
C VAL A 113 -5.17 -5.84 5.85
N LEU A 114 -4.61 -6.45 6.91
CA LEU A 114 -5.27 -6.72 8.19
C LEU A 114 -6.59 -7.51 8.05
N GLY A 115 -6.66 -8.44 7.09
CA GLY A 115 -7.85 -9.24 6.83
C GLY A 115 -8.95 -8.53 6.04
N LYS A 116 -8.77 -7.27 5.63
CA LYS A 116 -9.75 -6.51 4.84
C LYS A 116 -9.82 -7.07 3.40
N LYS A 117 -10.69 -8.07 3.19
CA LYS A 117 -10.83 -8.79 1.91
C LYS A 117 -11.11 -7.88 0.73
N GLN A 118 -12.04 -6.91 0.88
CA GLN A 118 -12.39 -6.00 -0.20
C GLN A 118 -11.19 -5.15 -0.62
N LEU A 119 -10.41 -4.67 0.33
CA LEU A 119 -9.18 -3.93 0.06
C LEU A 119 -8.17 -4.80 -0.70
N TYR A 120 -8.00 -6.07 -0.29
CA TYR A 120 -7.12 -7.00 -0.99
C TYR A 120 -7.58 -7.25 -2.43
N MET A 121 -8.88 -7.47 -2.66
CA MET A 121 -9.43 -7.64 -4.01
C MET A 121 -9.21 -6.41 -4.89
N ASN A 122 -9.35 -5.20 -4.33
CA ASN A 122 -9.06 -3.95 -5.03
C ASN A 122 -7.56 -3.81 -5.36
N MET A 123 -6.67 -4.24 -4.46
CA MET A 123 -5.22 -4.28 -4.74
C MET A 123 -4.89 -5.23 -5.90
N LEU A 124 -5.51 -6.42 -5.95
CA LEU A 124 -5.33 -7.35 -7.07
C LEU A 124 -5.79 -6.76 -8.40
N ARG A 125 -6.94 -6.07 -8.42
CA ARG A 125 -7.43 -5.38 -9.64
C ARG A 125 -6.48 -4.27 -10.09
N LYS A 126 -6.04 -3.42 -9.15
CA LYS A 126 -5.05 -2.38 -9.44
C LYS A 126 -3.72 -2.96 -9.93
N PHE A 127 -3.29 -4.09 -9.37
CA PHE A 127 -2.11 -4.80 -9.86
C PHE A 127 -2.28 -5.20 -11.33
N VAL A 128 -3.40 -5.82 -11.70
CA VAL A 128 -3.69 -6.22 -13.08
C VAL A 128 -3.68 -5.03 -14.04
N SER A 129 -4.30 -3.91 -13.66
CA SER A 129 -4.36 -2.71 -14.52
C SER A 129 -3.00 -2.02 -14.65
N ASN A 130 -2.28 -1.86 -13.53
CA ASN A 130 -1.03 -1.11 -13.51
C ASN A 130 0.15 -1.89 -14.12
N GLN A 131 0.11 -3.23 -14.08
CA GLN A 131 1.19 -4.06 -14.61
C GLN A 131 0.93 -4.51 -16.07
N ALA A 132 -0.19 -4.12 -16.67
CA ALA A 132 -0.62 -4.60 -17.99
C ALA A 132 0.41 -4.36 -19.11
N ASN A 133 1.15 -3.27 -19.06
CA ASN A 133 2.13 -2.87 -20.07
C ASN A 133 3.59 -3.01 -19.61
N THR A 134 3.82 -3.46 -18.38
CA THR A 134 5.16 -3.45 -17.77
C THR A 134 6.21 -4.21 -18.58
N VAL A 135 5.85 -5.35 -19.19
CA VAL A 135 6.79 -6.13 -20.03
C VAL A 135 7.17 -5.35 -21.29
N ALA A 136 6.20 -4.73 -21.96
CA ALA A 136 6.44 -3.93 -23.16
C ALA A 136 7.30 -2.68 -22.83
N ASP A 137 6.96 -1.97 -21.75
CA ASP A 137 7.70 -0.80 -21.31
C ASP A 137 9.14 -1.16 -20.91
N LEU A 138 9.33 -2.33 -20.28
CA LEU A 138 10.65 -2.84 -19.91
C LEU A 138 11.51 -3.14 -21.16
N HIS A 139 10.95 -3.82 -22.16
CA HIS A 139 11.64 -4.05 -23.43
C HIS A 139 12.01 -2.74 -24.11
N GLN A 140 11.09 -1.79 -24.20
CA GLN A 140 11.34 -0.47 -24.78
C GLN A 140 12.49 0.27 -24.06
N ALA A 141 12.50 0.26 -22.73
CA ALA A 141 13.56 0.88 -21.94
C ALA A 141 14.92 0.22 -22.19
N LEU A 142 14.98 -1.12 -22.26
CA LEU A 142 16.21 -1.86 -22.51
C LEU A 142 16.73 -1.63 -23.93
N ASP A 143 15.87 -1.64 -24.94
CA ASP A 143 16.22 -1.42 -26.35
C ASP A 143 16.71 0.00 -26.60
N SER A 144 16.19 0.99 -25.87
CA SER A 144 16.68 2.37 -25.90
C SER A 144 17.95 2.63 -25.05
N GLY A 145 18.39 1.61 -24.31
CA GLY A 145 19.54 1.73 -23.41
C GLY A 145 19.23 2.46 -22.08
N ASP A 146 17.97 2.77 -21.81
CA ASP A 146 17.52 3.42 -20.57
C ASP A 146 17.43 2.40 -19.41
N ARG A 147 18.60 2.05 -18.87
CA ARG A 147 18.72 1.11 -17.76
C ARG A 147 18.08 1.63 -16.46
N VAL A 148 18.05 2.95 -16.27
CA VAL A 148 17.48 3.57 -15.06
C VAL A 148 15.97 3.33 -15.03
N THR A 149 15.28 3.56 -16.16
CA THR A 149 13.85 3.26 -16.27
C THR A 149 13.58 1.77 -16.18
N ALA A 150 14.41 0.92 -16.81
CA ALA A 150 14.27 -0.53 -16.73
C ALA A 150 14.39 -1.03 -15.28
N GLU A 151 15.41 -0.59 -14.54
CA GLU A 151 15.59 -0.94 -13.12
C GLU A 151 14.38 -0.49 -12.28
N ARG A 152 13.91 0.74 -12.48
CA ARG A 152 12.76 1.29 -11.76
C ARG A 152 11.47 0.48 -12.00
N LEU A 153 11.20 0.07 -13.24
CA LEU A 153 10.03 -0.76 -13.59
C LEU A 153 10.07 -2.10 -12.84
N VAL A 154 11.20 -2.79 -12.90
CA VAL A 154 11.36 -4.09 -12.24
C VAL A 154 11.33 -3.95 -10.70
N HIS A 155 11.98 -2.92 -10.15
CA HIS A 155 11.92 -2.60 -8.72
C HIS A 155 10.48 -2.37 -8.24
N SER A 156 9.71 -1.57 -8.98
CA SER A 156 8.31 -1.28 -8.66
C SER A 156 7.47 -2.56 -8.70
N THR A 157 7.65 -3.39 -9.74
CA THR A 157 6.96 -4.68 -9.86
C THR A 157 7.30 -5.61 -8.70
N ARG A 158 8.58 -5.70 -8.30
CA ARG A 158 9.01 -6.47 -7.13
C ARG A 158 8.26 -6.05 -5.87
N GLY A 159 8.19 -4.75 -5.60
CA GLY A 159 7.51 -4.20 -4.42
C GLY A 159 6.03 -4.53 -4.38
N VAL A 160 5.31 -4.27 -5.49
CA VAL A 160 3.85 -4.53 -5.53
C VAL A 160 3.53 -6.02 -5.55
N SER A 161 4.40 -6.87 -6.15
CA SER A 161 4.26 -8.33 -6.13
C SER A 161 4.37 -8.86 -4.70
N GLY A 162 5.35 -8.36 -3.94
CA GLY A 162 5.45 -8.68 -2.52
C GLY A 162 4.17 -8.33 -1.78
N ASN A 163 3.61 -7.15 -1.97
CA ASN A 163 2.43 -6.68 -1.25
C ASN A 163 1.18 -7.56 -1.48
N ILE A 164 0.99 -8.07 -2.68
CA ILE A 164 -0.14 -8.97 -2.98
C ILE A 164 0.11 -10.44 -2.64
N GLY A 165 1.32 -10.81 -2.24
CA GLY A 165 1.70 -12.20 -1.96
C GLY A 165 2.16 -12.99 -3.19
N ALA A 166 2.55 -12.34 -4.30
CA ALA A 166 3.09 -12.98 -5.50
C ALA A 166 4.61 -13.25 -5.34
N THR A 167 4.95 -14.19 -4.46
CA THR A 167 6.33 -14.45 -4.01
C THR A 167 7.23 -14.95 -5.13
N THR A 168 6.72 -15.75 -6.06
CA THR A 168 7.48 -16.22 -7.23
C THR A 168 7.90 -15.04 -8.11
N LEU A 169 6.94 -14.18 -8.47
CA LEU A 169 7.23 -12.99 -9.28
C LEU A 169 8.17 -12.02 -8.57
N GLN A 170 8.00 -11.85 -7.24
CA GLN A 170 8.88 -11.03 -6.42
C GLN A 170 10.34 -11.51 -6.53
N GLY A 171 10.59 -12.82 -6.41
CA GLY A 171 11.94 -13.40 -6.51
C GLY A 171 12.55 -13.30 -7.91
N VAL A 172 11.73 -13.48 -8.95
CA VAL A 172 12.17 -13.29 -10.35
C VAL A 172 12.53 -11.83 -10.61
N ALA A 173 11.68 -10.89 -10.16
CA ALA A 173 11.94 -9.46 -10.28
C ALA A 173 13.21 -9.04 -9.53
N GLU A 174 13.47 -9.57 -8.34
CA GLU A 174 14.69 -9.29 -7.57
C GLU A 174 15.96 -9.70 -8.31
N ARG A 175 15.95 -10.89 -8.92
CA ARG A 175 17.10 -11.36 -9.73
C ARG A 175 17.33 -10.48 -10.94
N LEU A 176 16.25 -10.12 -11.65
CA LEU A 176 16.34 -9.28 -12.85
C LEU A 176 16.81 -7.87 -12.50
N GLU A 177 16.27 -7.27 -11.43
CA GLU A 177 16.69 -5.95 -10.95
C GLU A 177 18.20 -5.91 -10.67
N LYS A 178 18.71 -6.94 -10.01
CA LYS A 178 20.15 -7.06 -9.74
C LYS A 178 20.98 -7.12 -11.01
N LEU A 179 20.58 -7.94 -11.99
CA LEU A 179 21.29 -8.05 -13.27
C LEU A 179 21.31 -6.72 -14.04
N ILE A 180 20.18 -5.98 -14.05
CA ILE A 180 20.10 -4.67 -14.69
C ILE A 180 21.03 -3.68 -14.01
N ARG A 181 21.03 -3.63 -12.67
CA ARG A 181 21.88 -2.76 -11.87
C ARG A 181 23.37 -3.05 -12.07
N ASP A 182 23.74 -4.32 -12.04
CA ASP A 182 25.14 -4.75 -12.20
C ASP A 182 25.65 -4.64 -13.64
N GLY A 183 24.79 -4.29 -14.59
CA GLY A 183 25.13 -4.24 -16.01
C GLY A 183 25.41 -5.60 -16.63
N SER A 184 24.98 -6.67 -15.97
CA SER A 184 25.19 -8.05 -16.41
C SER A 184 24.27 -8.45 -17.58
N PRO A 185 24.63 -9.46 -18.36
CA PRO A 185 23.74 -10.02 -19.39
C PRO A 185 22.44 -10.51 -18.74
N LEU A 186 21.30 -10.12 -19.29
CA LEU A 186 19.98 -10.47 -18.74
C LEU A 186 19.56 -11.91 -19.06
N GLY A 187 20.03 -12.43 -20.20
CA GLY A 187 19.81 -13.82 -20.60
C GLY A 187 18.34 -14.25 -20.50
N SER A 188 18.11 -15.44 -19.91
CA SER A 188 16.76 -15.97 -19.67
C SER A 188 15.99 -15.26 -18.56
N ALA A 189 16.63 -14.43 -17.72
CA ALA A 189 15.97 -13.79 -16.61
C ALA A 189 14.89 -12.78 -17.06
N LEU A 190 15.10 -12.11 -18.19
CA LEU A 190 14.11 -11.21 -18.79
C LEU A 190 12.88 -11.99 -19.28
N THR A 191 13.10 -13.10 -19.97
CA THR A 191 12.03 -13.99 -20.47
C THR A 191 11.25 -14.57 -19.28
N GLU A 192 11.95 -15.10 -18.27
CA GLU A 192 11.34 -15.64 -17.06
C GLU A 192 10.47 -14.60 -16.33
N PHE A 193 10.93 -13.36 -16.26
CA PHE A 193 10.16 -12.26 -15.68
C PHE A 193 8.87 -11.99 -16.49
N GLY A 194 8.98 -11.88 -17.80
CA GLY A 194 7.84 -11.65 -18.69
C GLY A 194 6.80 -12.76 -18.56
N GLU A 195 7.22 -14.02 -18.70
CA GLU A 195 6.33 -15.19 -18.61
C GLU A 195 5.66 -15.30 -17.22
N THR A 196 6.40 -15.03 -16.15
CA THR A 196 5.86 -15.10 -14.79
C THR A 196 4.84 -13.99 -14.53
N LEU A 197 5.12 -12.76 -14.99
CA LEU A 197 4.20 -11.63 -14.83
C LEU A 197 2.94 -11.81 -15.68
N GLU A 198 3.09 -12.12 -16.97
CA GLU A 198 1.96 -12.31 -17.88
C GLU A 198 1.08 -13.49 -17.47
N GLY A 199 1.67 -14.60 -17.05
CA GLY A 199 0.95 -15.75 -16.50
C GLY A 199 0.12 -15.40 -15.27
N LEU A 200 0.72 -14.67 -14.32
CA LEU A 200 0.00 -14.19 -13.13
C LEU A 200 -1.14 -13.24 -13.51
N LEU A 201 -0.91 -12.29 -14.41
CA LEU A 201 -1.95 -11.36 -14.87
C LEU A 201 -3.10 -12.09 -15.57
N GLY A 202 -2.81 -13.12 -16.39
CA GLY A 202 -3.82 -13.97 -17.01
C GLY A 202 -4.70 -14.68 -16.00
N HIS A 203 -4.08 -15.39 -15.06
CA HIS A 203 -4.80 -16.09 -14.01
C HIS A 203 -5.63 -15.15 -13.11
N LEU A 204 -5.11 -13.95 -12.80
CA LEU A 204 -5.85 -12.96 -12.02
C LEU A 204 -7.07 -12.45 -12.78
N ARG A 205 -6.94 -12.15 -14.08
CA ARG A 205 -8.09 -11.71 -14.92
C ARG A 205 -9.21 -12.74 -14.96
N GLU A 206 -8.87 -14.02 -15.00
CA GLU A 206 -9.83 -15.13 -15.01
C GLU A 206 -10.47 -15.36 -13.63
N SER A 207 -9.70 -15.19 -12.56
CA SER A 207 -10.12 -15.55 -11.20
C SER A 207 -10.78 -14.40 -10.44
N LEU A 208 -10.51 -13.15 -10.83
CA LEU A 208 -11.14 -12.00 -10.19
C LEU A 208 -12.57 -11.87 -10.69
N PRO A 209 -13.57 -11.82 -9.78
CA PRO A 209 -14.93 -11.52 -10.18
C PRO A 209 -14.94 -10.16 -10.90
N PRO A 210 -15.75 -10.02 -11.96
CA PRO A 210 -15.91 -8.75 -12.63
C PRO A 210 -16.17 -7.67 -11.58
N GLU A 211 -15.58 -6.50 -11.79
CA GLU A 211 -15.93 -5.34 -10.99
C GLU A 211 -17.46 -5.24 -11.05
N ARG A 212 -18.12 -5.35 -9.92
CA ARG A 212 -19.54 -5.02 -9.90
C ARG A 212 -19.59 -3.54 -10.25
N GLU A 213 -19.75 -3.25 -11.53
CA GLU A 213 -20.27 -1.96 -11.91
C GLU A 213 -21.51 -1.79 -11.05
N SER A 214 -21.51 -0.77 -10.19
CA SER A 214 -22.64 -0.42 -9.34
C SER A 214 -23.77 0.19 -10.20
N ASN A 215 -24.14 -0.53 -11.26
CA ASN A 215 -25.25 -0.24 -12.17
C ASN A 215 -26.53 -0.98 -11.77
N GLY A 216 -26.52 -1.68 -10.64
CA GLY A 216 -27.73 -2.19 -10.04
C GLY A 216 -28.34 -1.11 -9.13
N VAL A 217 -29.38 -0.46 -9.61
CA VAL A 217 -30.33 0.33 -8.79
C VAL A 217 -30.98 -0.63 -7.79
N THR A 218 -30.26 -1.01 -6.75
CA THR A 218 -30.90 -1.50 -5.53
C THR A 218 -31.58 -0.30 -4.91
N PRO A 219 -32.88 -0.37 -4.54
CA PRO A 219 -33.52 0.73 -3.85
C PRO A 219 -32.67 1.09 -2.64
N VAL A 220 -32.22 2.33 -2.60
CA VAL A 220 -31.40 2.83 -1.48
C VAL A 220 -32.31 2.84 -0.26
N ASP A 221 -31.97 2.07 0.76
CA ASP A 221 -32.68 2.12 2.03
C ASP A 221 -32.43 3.50 2.68
N PRO A 222 -33.43 4.38 2.77
CA PRO A 222 -33.26 5.73 3.28
C PRO A 222 -32.74 5.78 4.73
N GLU A 223 -33.13 4.79 5.53
CA GLU A 223 -32.69 4.68 6.92
C GLU A 223 -31.19 4.33 7.01
N LYS A 224 -30.73 3.45 6.15
CA LYS A 224 -29.31 3.08 6.08
C LYS A 224 -28.45 4.25 5.59
N VAL A 225 -28.93 5.01 4.61
CA VAL A 225 -28.25 6.24 4.15
C VAL A 225 -28.13 7.23 5.29
N LYS A 226 -29.22 7.47 6.01
CA LYS A 226 -29.23 8.41 7.13
C LYS A 226 -28.23 7.99 8.21
N GLN A 227 -28.21 6.73 8.61
CA GLN A 227 -27.27 6.21 9.60
C GLN A 227 -25.80 6.37 9.17
N VAL A 228 -25.51 6.10 7.89
CA VAL A 228 -24.15 6.21 7.36
C VAL A 228 -23.72 7.69 7.28
N LEU A 229 -24.62 8.60 6.86
CA LEU A 229 -24.33 10.02 6.80
C LEU A 229 -24.16 10.64 8.20
N GLU A 230 -24.97 10.25 9.19
CA GLU A 230 -24.82 10.66 10.58
C GLU A 230 -23.46 10.20 11.15
N ARG A 231 -23.12 8.92 10.97
CA ARG A 231 -21.83 8.37 11.41
C ARG A 231 -20.64 9.07 10.74
N LEU A 232 -20.73 9.30 9.43
CA LEU A 232 -19.69 10.01 8.68
C LEU A 232 -19.54 11.46 9.17
N GLY A 233 -20.65 12.15 9.43
CA GLY A 233 -20.65 13.49 9.99
C GLY A 233 -20.01 13.56 11.38
N GLU A 234 -20.26 12.59 12.25
CA GLU A 234 -19.62 12.47 13.57
C GLU A 234 -18.10 12.24 13.44
N LEU A 235 -17.67 11.33 12.57
CA LEU A 235 -16.25 11.05 12.34
C LEU A 235 -15.51 12.28 11.81
N LEU A 236 -16.08 12.98 10.82
CA LEU A 236 -15.51 14.20 10.27
C LEU A 236 -15.45 15.34 11.29
N SER A 237 -16.47 15.47 12.15
CA SER A 237 -16.50 16.51 13.20
C SER A 237 -15.47 16.28 14.30
N ASN A 238 -15.01 15.05 14.49
CA ASN A 238 -14.00 14.67 15.45
C ASN A 238 -12.59 14.53 14.85
N ASP A 239 -12.39 14.94 13.61
CA ASP A 239 -11.14 14.78 12.86
C ASP A 239 -10.65 13.32 12.84
N ASP A 240 -11.60 12.36 12.80
CA ASP A 240 -11.29 10.93 12.89
C ASP A 240 -10.94 10.35 11.52
N SER A 241 -9.79 9.71 11.44
CA SER A 241 -9.32 9.04 10.21
C SER A 241 -10.19 7.88 9.76
N GLU A 242 -11.06 7.31 10.63
CA GLU A 242 -12.06 6.31 10.26
C GLU A 242 -13.11 6.85 9.29
N ALA A 243 -13.20 8.16 9.09
CA ALA A 243 -14.05 8.77 8.06
C ALA A 243 -13.73 8.25 6.65
N GLY A 244 -12.44 8.00 6.35
CA GLY A 244 -12.00 7.38 5.10
C GLY A 244 -12.53 5.96 4.93
N ASP A 245 -12.39 5.14 5.96
CA ASP A 245 -12.88 3.76 5.98
C ASP A 245 -14.41 3.72 5.84
N CYS A 246 -15.13 4.60 6.54
CA CYS A 246 -16.59 4.73 6.45
C CYS A 246 -17.05 5.09 5.02
N LEU A 247 -16.32 5.97 4.31
CA LEU A 247 -16.59 6.30 2.91
C LEU A 247 -16.35 5.11 1.99
N GLU A 248 -15.25 4.40 2.16
CA GLU A 248 -14.90 3.24 1.32
C GLU A 248 -15.87 2.07 1.52
N GLU A 249 -16.26 1.78 2.77
CA GLU A 249 -17.22 0.72 3.10
C GLU A 249 -18.62 0.98 2.55
N ASN A 250 -19.02 2.24 2.41
CA ASN A 250 -20.34 2.66 1.97
C ASN A 250 -20.34 3.41 0.62
N LEU A 251 -19.29 3.21 -0.19
CA LEU A 251 -19.05 3.94 -1.43
C LEU A 251 -20.26 3.95 -2.36
N ASP A 252 -20.82 2.79 -2.67
CA ASP A 252 -21.94 2.67 -3.60
C ASP A 252 -23.22 3.34 -3.06
N LEU A 253 -23.49 3.15 -1.77
CA LEU A 253 -24.62 3.76 -1.08
C LEU A 253 -24.51 5.28 -1.09
N LEU A 254 -23.38 5.82 -0.70
CA LEU A 254 -23.12 7.26 -0.63
C LEU A 254 -23.07 7.89 -2.01
N ARG A 255 -22.45 7.25 -3.01
CA ARG A 255 -22.41 7.74 -4.38
C ARG A 255 -23.80 7.83 -5.00
N GLN A 256 -24.66 6.87 -4.71
CA GLN A 256 -26.04 6.87 -5.18
C GLN A 256 -26.88 7.91 -4.43
N ALA A 257 -26.71 8.06 -3.13
CA ALA A 257 -27.45 8.99 -2.30
C ALA A 257 -27.03 10.47 -2.51
N LEU A 258 -25.74 10.72 -2.67
CA LEU A 258 -25.17 12.07 -2.81
C LEU A 258 -25.07 12.55 -4.27
N GLY A 259 -25.05 11.62 -5.22
CA GLY A 259 -24.71 11.89 -6.61
C GLY A 259 -23.20 11.88 -6.84
N ALA A 260 -22.79 11.56 -8.08
CA ALA A 260 -21.37 11.32 -8.42
C ALA A 260 -20.48 12.54 -8.13
N ASP A 261 -20.94 13.75 -8.42
CA ASP A 261 -20.14 14.98 -8.29
C ASP A 261 -19.93 15.40 -6.82
N VAL A 262 -20.96 15.28 -5.98
CA VAL A 262 -20.88 15.60 -4.55
C VAL A 262 -20.00 14.56 -3.86
N PHE A 263 -20.22 13.28 -4.18
CA PHE A 263 -19.41 12.20 -3.65
C PHE A 263 -17.93 12.36 -4.01
N ALA A 264 -17.60 12.70 -5.25
CA ALA A 264 -16.21 12.88 -5.68
C ALA A 264 -15.51 14.02 -4.91
N ARG A 265 -16.21 15.14 -4.65
CA ARG A 265 -15.65 16.25 -3.85
C ARG A 265 -15.47 15.86 -2.38
N LEU A 266 -16.43 15.14 -1.81
CA LEU A 266 -16.36 14.61 -0.45
C LEU A 266 -15.19 13.63 -0.28
N ASP A 267 -15.06 12.66 -1.17
CA ASP A 267 -13.98 11.66 -1.18
C ASP A 267 -12.61 12.34 -1.33
N GLN A 268 -12.50 13.35 -2.20
CA GLN A 268 -11.27 14.12 -2.35
C GLN A 268 -10.90 14.88 -1.08
N ALA A 269 -11.86 15.53 -0.43
CA ALA A 269 -11.62 16.28 0.80
C ALA A 269 -11.17 15.33 1.93
N VAL A 270 -11.82 14.19 2.11
CA VAL A 270 -11.43 13.19 3.11
C VAL A 270 -10.05 12.62 2.84
N LYS A 271 -9.69 12.31 1.60
CA LYS A 271 -8.35 11.85 1.21
C LYS A 271 -7.25 12.89 1.44
N GLN A 272 -7.60 14.16 1.43
CA GLN A 272 -6.69 15.27 1.74
C GLN A 272 -6.67 15.63 3.23
N PHE A 273 -7.43 14.92 4.07
CA PHE A 273 -7.63 15.21 5.49
C PHE A 273 -8.20 16.63 5.75
N ASP A 274 -8.94 17.18 4.76
CA ASP A 274 -9.63 18.45 4.85
C ASP A 274 -11.08 18.21 5.33
N PHE A 275 -11.21 17.89 6.63
CA PHE A 275 -12.48 17.46 7.21
C PHE A 275 -13.51 18.58 7.32
N GLU A 276 -13.07 19.84 7.47
CA GLU A 276 -13.97 21.00 7.42
C GLU A 276 -14.67 21.09 6.07
N LYS A 277 -13.89 20.98 4.99
CA LYS A 277 -14.43 21.00 3.63
C LYS A 277 -15.29 19.78 3.32
N ALA A 278 -14.95 18.62 3.88
CA ALA A 278 -15.78 17.42 3.78
C ALA A 278 -17.15 17.63 4.44
N LEU A 279 -17.20 18.24 5.62
CA LEU A 279 -18.45 18.60 6.32
C LEU A 279 -19.30 19.59 5.54
N GLU A 280 -18.69 20.59 4.91
CA GLU A 280 -19.41 21.55 4.04
C GLU A 280 -20.13 20.85 2.88
N GLN A 281 -19.50 19.82 2.28
CA GLN A 281 -20.12 19.04 1.20
C GLN A 281 -21.30 18.19 1.70
N LEU A 282 -21.31 17.78 2.98
CA LEU A 282 -22.45 17.08 3.58
C LEU A 282 -23.57 18.06 3.98
N ALA A 283 -23.23 19.24 4.51
CA ALA A 283 -24.18 20.25 4.99
C ALA A 283 -24.90 21.03 3.88
N GLY A 284 -24.33 21.15 2.69
CA GLY A 284 -24.89 21.91 1.55
C GLY A 284 -26.19 21.33 0.96
N ARG A 285 -26.88 20.43 1.69
CA ARG A 285 -28.16 19.79 1.34
C ARG A 285 -29.36 20.25 2.17
N SER A 286 -29.26 21.35 2.91
CA SER A 286 -30.43 21.91 3.63
C SER A 286 -31.26 22.80 2.73
#